data_929f85803bec2948a06cfa33ab0b80b9
#
_entry.id   929f85803bec2948a06cfa33ab0b80b9
#
_cell.length_a   1.000
_cell.length_b   1.000
_cell.length_c   1.000
_cell.angle_alpha   90.00
_cell.angle_beta   90.00
_cell.angle_gamma   90.00
#
_symmetry.space_group_name_H-M   'P 1'
#
loop_
_entity.id
_entity.type
_entity.pdbx_description
1 polymer ?
#
loop_
_entity_poly.entity_id
_entity_poly.type
_entity_poly.pdbx_seq_one_letter_code
_entity_poly.pdbx_strand_id
1 'polypeptide(L)'
;MSEAPVLEVEGLVKHYPGKRRQVVHAVDGVSFTLGRGEILGLVGESGSGKSTVANCVLRLTQPTAGTIRLKGVDITSLSRRRMRPLRRELHMVFQDPYSSLNPRMTCGDIVGEPLRLHGIARGREADRQVEGVFDQVGLRSELRFRYPHELSGGQRQRVGLARSLILHPSVLVADEPVSALDVSVQASILNLLRDLQRDMGFSCLFITHDLATVEFLCDRVAVMYLGEIVETASRAELFRRPQHPYTQALLSAAVVPDPRLQRGRHRVVLEGDIPSPLDPPSGCRFHTRCPLHDRSAPRSDEESPQLREFAPGHLVACHLVEPAAPAPRLADMVTPA
;
A
#
# COMPACT_ATOMS: atom_id res chain seq x y z
N MET A 1 24.20 -0.23 12.48
CA MET A 1 23.63 -1.58 12.29
C MET A 1 22.16 -1.35 11.94
N SER A 2 21.72 -1.73 10.75
CA SER A 2 20.30 -1.62 10.36
C SER A 2 19.49 -2.53 11.30
N GLU A 3 18.49 -1.99 11.99
CA GLU A 3 17.56 -2.82 12.76
C GLU A 3 16.85 -3.81 11.83
N ALA A 4 16.59 -5.03 12.33
CA ALA A 4 15.86 -6.03 11.56
C ALA A 4 14.45 -5.51 11.22
N PRO A 5 13.98 -5.72 9.97
CA PRO A 5 12.67 -5.26 9.53
C PRO A 5 11.55 -5.92 10.37
N VAL A 6 10.45 -5.18 10.52
CA VAL A 6 9.27 -5.69 11.25
C VAL A 6 8.45 -6.65 10.38
N LEU A 7 8.45 -6.43 9.06
CA LEU A 7 7.79 -7.28 8.07
C LEU A 7 8.74 -7.53 6.89
N GLU A 8 8.87 -8.79 6.50
CA GLU A 8 9.63 -9.20 5.31
C GLU A 8 8.71 -10.02 4.41
N VAL A 9 8.71 -9.69 3.14
CA VAL A 9 7.98 -10.39 2.08
C VAL A 9 8.98 -10.75 1.00
N GLU A 10 9.12 -12.05 0.71
CA GLU A 10 10.09 -12.56 -0.25
C GLU A 10 9.39 -13.44 -1.29
N GLY A 11 9.52 -13.07 -2.57
CA GLY A 11 9.02 -13.83 -3.69
C GLY A 11 7.52 -14.14 -3.62
N LEU A 12 6.71 -13.22 -3.09
CA LEU A 12 5.30 -13.44 -2.89
C LEU A 12 4.59 -13.66 -4.22
N VAL A 13 3.92 -14.81 -4.34
CA VAL A 13 3.07 -15.15 -5.47
C VAL A 13 1.66 -15.40 -4.99
N LYS A 14 0.69 -14.82 -5.68
CA LYS A 14 -0.73 -15.13 -5.49
C LYS A 14 -1.44 -15.23 -6.82
N HIS A 15 -1.85 -16.44 -7.12
CA HIS A 15 -2.68 -16.77 -8.26
C HIS A 15 -4.08 -17.17 -7.79
N TYR A 16 -5.09 -16.75 -8.54
CA TYR A 16 -6.47 -17.17 -8.29
C TYR A 16 -6.98 -18.03 -9.47
N PRO A 17 -7.79 -19.04 -9.19
CA PRO A 17 -8.46 -19.78 -10.25
C PRO A 17 -9.45 -18.86 -10.99
N GLY A 18 -9.30 -18.77 -12.28
CA GLY A 18 -10.21 -18.08 -13.19
C GLY A 18 -11.27 -19.03 -13.76
N LYS A 19 -12.12 -18.51 -14.66
CA LYS A 19 -13.06 -19.34 -15.42
C LYS A 19 -12.32 -20.18 -16.48
N ARG A 20 -12.87 -21.36 -16.86
CA ARG A 20 -12.36 -22.22 -17.93
C ARG A 20 -10.88 -22.63 -17.78
N ARG A 21 -10.41 -22.94 -16.54
CA ARG A 21 -9.02 -23.30 -16.22
C ARG A 21 -7.98 -22.17 -16.40
N GLN A 22 -8.41 -20.94 -16.62
CA GLN A 22 -7.51 -19.79 -16.63
C GLN A 22 -7.00 -19.51 -15.21
N VAL A 23 -5.87 -18.84 -15.13
CA VAL A 23 -5.25 -18.42 -13.86
C VAL A 23 -5.13 -16.89 -13.86
N VAL A 24 -5.59 -16.25 -12.80
CA VAL A 24 -5.40 -14.80 -12.61
C VAL A 24 -4.07 -14.60 -11.87
N HIS A 25 -3.10 -14.01 -12.52
CA HIS A 25 -1.79 -13.64 -11.99
C HIS A 25 -1.89 -12.32 -11.21
N ALA A 26 -2.42 -12.39 -9.99
CA ALA A 26 -2.66 -11.17 -9.20
C ALA A 26 -1.39 -10.61 -8.56
N VAL A 27 -0.44 -11.48 -8.17
CA VAL A 27 0.87 -11.12 -7.62
C VAL A 27 1.88 -12.15 -8.07
N ASP A 28 3.01 -11.70 -8.61
CA ASP A 28 4.07 -12.55 -9.13
C ASP A 28 5.45 -12.07 -8.65
N GLY A 29 6.02 -12.78 -7.67
CA GLY A 29 7.39 -12.57 -7.21
C GLY A 29 7.63 -11.27 -6.43
N VAL A 30 6.61 -10.68 -5.80
CA VAL A 30 6.74 -9.44 -5.05
C VAL A 30 7.62 -9.63 -3.81
N SER A 31 8.64 -8.79 -3.68
CA SER A 31 9.56 -8.78 -2.52
C SER A 31 9.73 -7.37 -1.99
N PHE A 32 9.59 -7.19 -0.68
CA PHE A 32 9.87 -5.94 0.01
C PHE A 32 10.10 -6.18 1.50
N THR A 33 10.68 -5.19 2.16
CA THR A 33 10.80 -5.14 3.62
C THR A 33 10.11 -3.90 4.14
N LEU A 34 9.60 -3.95 5.37
CA LEU A 34 9.07 -2.81 6.11
C LEU A 34 9.89 -2.67 7.39
N GLY A 35 10.58 -1.54 7.52
CA GLY A 35 11.37 -1.20 8.71
C GLY A 35 10.48 -0.88 9.91
N ARG A 36 11.09 -0.80 11.10
CA ARG A 36 10.40 -0.36 12.32
C ARG A 36 10.09 1.13 12.23
N GLY A 37 8.86 1.51 12.54
CA GLY A 37 8.41 2.91 12.46
C GLY A 37 8.42 3.50 11.05
N GLU A 38 8.55 2.68 10.00
CA GLU A 38 8.54 3.09 8.60
C GLU A 38 7.13 3.11 8.04
N ILE A 39 6.84 4.07 7.16
CA ILE A 39 5.66 4.06 6.28
C ILE A 39 6.12 3.74 4.86
N LEU A 40 5.86 2.51 4.41
CA LEU A 40 6.11 2.07 3.04
C LEU A 40 4.84 2.26 2.19
N GLY A 41 4.91 3.11 1.17
CA GLY A 41 3.85 3.26 0.16
C GLY A 41 3.91 2.14 -0.88
N LEU A 42 2.79 1.46 -1.13
CA LEU A 42 2.63 0.54 -2.25
C LEU A 42 1.64 1.16 -3.24
N VAL A 43 2.16 1.60 -4.40
CA VAL A 43 1.39 2.39 -5.37
C VAL A 43 1.30 1.70 -6.72
N GLY A 44 0.30 2.05 -7.51
CA GLY A 44 0.07 1.55 -8.88
C GLY A 44 -1.37 1.70 -9.31
N GLU A 45 -1.65 1.48 -10.59
CA GLU A 45 -3.01 1.54 -11.15
C GLU A 45 -3.96 0.54 -10.46
N SER A 46 -5.28 0.77 -10.61
CA SER A 46 -6.28 -0.19 -10.14
C SER A 46 -6.06 -1.55 -10.80
N GLY A 47 -6.22 -2.64 -10.04
CA GLY A 47 -5.96 -3.99 -10.54
C GLY A 47 -4.49 -4.42 -10.58
N SER A 48 -3.53 -3.58 -10.17
CA SER A 48 -2.10 -3.96 -10.17
C SER A 48 -1.72 -5.02 -9.11
N GLY A 49 -2.64 -5.42 -8.22
CA GLY A 49 -2.43 -6.48 -7.22
C GLY A 49 -2.18 -6.00 -5.79
N LYS A 50 -2.19 -4.70 -5.51
CA LYS A 50 -1.88 -4.10 -4.19
C LYS A 50 -2.72 -4.66 -3.04
N SER A 51 -4.05 -4.68 -3.18
CA SER A 51 -4.94 -5.24 -2.15
C SER A 51 -4.76 -6.76 -1.98
N THR A 52 -4.31 -7.46 -3.04
CA THR A 52 -3.94 -8.88 -2.94
C THR A 52 -2.68 -9.06 -2.08
N VAL A 53 -1.66 -8.19 -2.25
CA VAL A 53 -0.48 -8.16 -1.37
C VAL A 53 -0.91 -7.92 0.08
N ALA A 54 -1.75 -6.90 0.34
CA ALA A 54 -2.30 -6.64 1.68
C ALA A 54 -2.98 -7.88 2.28
N ASN A 55 -3.87 -8.53 1.53
CA ASN A 55 -4.59 -9.71 1.99
C ASN A 55 -3.66 -10.90 2.27
N CYS A 56 -2.59 -11.07 1.50
CA CYS A 56 -1.57 -12.09 1.75
C CYS A 56 -0.76 -11.77 3.01
N VAL A 57 -0.28 -10.53 3.17
CA VAL A 57 0.45 -10.06 4.35
C VAL A 57 -0.36 -10.27 5.63
N LEU A 58 -1.64 -9.90 5.61
CA LEU A 58 -2.58 -10.09 6.72
C LEU A 58 -2.99 -11.55 6.92
N ARG A 59 -2.57 -12.47 6.05
CA ARG A 59 -3.02 -13.87 6.07
C ARG A 59 -4.55 -14.00 6.07
N LEU A 60 -5.22 -13.08 5.39
CA LEU A 60 -6.64 -13.19 5.02
C LEU A 60 -6.80 -14.11 3.81
N THR A 61 -5.81 -14.08 2.92
CA THR A 61 -5.67 -14.99 1.77
C THR A 61 -4.32 -15.71 1.87
N GLN A 62 -4.30 -17.01 1.61
CA GLN A 62 -3.05 -17.77 1.59
C GLN A 62 -2.28 -17.48 0.30
N PRO A 63 -0.98 -17.16 0.37
CA PRO A 63 -0.15 -17.04 -0.83
C PRO A 63 -0.03 -18.37 -1.57
N THR A 64 0.23 -18.32 -2.86
CA THR A 64 0.50 -19.50 -3.70
C THR A 64 1.95 -19.95 -3.51
N ALA A 65 2.88 -18.99 -3.40
CA ALA A 65 4.29 -19.21 -3.13
C ALA A 65 4.91 -17.98 -2.45
N GLY A 66 6.17 -18.07 -2.05
CA GLY A 66 6.91 -17.02 -1.36
C GLY A 66 6.83 -17.13 0.16
N THR A 67 7.47 -16.19 0.85
CA THR A 67 7.60 -16.19 2.31
C THR A 67 7.19 -14.84 2.90
N ILE A 68 6.47 -14.86 4.02
CA ILE A 68 6.09 -13.67 4.78
C ILE A 68 6.56 -13.87 6.22
N ARG A 69 7.44 -12.95 6.71
CA ARG A 69 7.92 -12.98 8.10
C ARG A 69 7.48 -11.71 8.83
N LEU A 70 6.91 -11.91 10.02
CA LEU A 70 6.54 -10.84 10.95
C LEU A 70 7.47 -10.93 12.16
N LYS A 71 8.28 -9.88 12.40
CA LYS A 71 9.30 -9.87 13.48
C LYS A 71 10.19 -11.12 13.44
N GLY A 72 10.61 -11.53 12.24
CA GLY A 72 11.44 -12.73 12.02
C GLY A 72 10.68 -14.06 12.08
N VAL A 73 9.41 -14.07 12.47
CA VAL A 73 8.58 -15.29 12.51
C VAL A 73 7.93 -15.52 11.15
N ASP A 74 8.19 -16.66 10.54
CA ASP A 74 7.51 -17.07 9.30
C ASP A 74 6.02 -17.34 9.57
N ILE A 75 5.17 -16.51 8.97
CA ILE A 75 3.71 -16.60 9.09
C ILE A 75 3.05 -17.19 7.85
N THR A 76 3.81 -17.56 6.82
CA THR A 76 3.33 -17.92 5.47
C THR A 76 2.33 -19.08 5.49
N SER A 77 2.59 -20.11 6.27
CA SER A 77 1.77 -21.32 6.29
C SER A 77 1.15 -21.62 7.66
N LEU A 78 1.21 -20.68 8.61
CA LEU A 78 0.67 -20.89 9.94
C LEU A 78 -0.83 -21.23 9.92
N SER A 79 -1.21 -22.21 10.73
CA SER A 79 -2.62 -22.53 10.97
C SER A 79 -3.34 -21.35 11.66
N ARG A 80 -4.66 -21.29 11.54
CA ARG A 80 -5.48 -20.24 12.19
C ARG A 80 -5.20 -20.13 13.70
N ARG A 81 -4.98 -21.27 14.38
CA ARG A 81 -4.68 -21.30 15.82
C ARG A 81 -3.33 -20.66 16.13
N ARG A 82 -2.28 -20.96 15.35
CA ARG A 82 -0.94 -20.37 15.52
C ARG A 82 -0.89 -18.89 15.09
N MET A 83 -1.71 -18.49 14.13
CA MET A 83 -1.81 -17.10 13.67
C MET A 83 -2.56 -16.20 14.69
N ARG A 84 -3.44 -16.76 15.54
CA ARG A 84 -4.27 -15.98 16.47
C ARG A 84 -3.49 -15.01 17.36
N PRO A 85 -2.40 -15.36 18.06
CA PRO A 85 -1.63 -14.41 18.86
C PRO A 85 -0.96 -13.34 18.01
N LEU A 86 -0.51 -13.67 16.79
CA LEU A 86 0.17 -12.73 15.88
C LEU A 86 -0.79 -11.71 15.26
N ARG A 87 -2.10 -11.98 15.23
CA ARG A 87 -3.11 -11.02 14.79
C ARG A 87 -3.23 -9.78 15.67
N ARG A 88 -2.63 -9.77 16.86
CA ARG A 88 -2.55 -8.59 17.71
C ARG A 88 -1.52 -7.59 17.19
N GLU A 89 -0.55 -8.09 16.43
CA GLU A 89 0.58 -7.33 15.91
C GLU A 89 0.34 -6.78 14.50
N LEU A 90 -0.69 -7.28 13.80
CA LEU A 90 -0.92 -7.02 12.38
C LEU A 90 -2.39 -6.68 12.15
N HIS A 91 -2.67 -5.41 11.94
CA HIS A 91 -4.01 -4.87 11.77
C HIS A 91 -4.23 -4.20 10.43
N MET A 92 -5.49 -3.96 10.06
CA MET A 92 -5.88 -3.35 8.79
C MET A 92 -6.88 -2.22 8.99
N VAL A 93 -6.66 -1.14 8.24
CA VAL A 93 -7.67 -0.12 7.95
C VAL A 93 -8.17 -0.36 6.52
N PHE A 94 -9.47 -0.57 6.38
CA PHE A 94 -10.12 -0.92 5.12
C PHE A 94 -10.46 0.33 4.32
N GLN A 95 -10.56 0.15 3.00
CA GLN A 95 -10.91 1.18 2.01
C GLN A 95 -12.30 1.79 2.28
N ASP A 96 -13.29 0.95 2.57
CA ASP A 96 -14.65 1.40 2.84
C ASP A 96 -14.99 1.31 4.33
N PRO A 97 -15.10 2.46 5.01
CA PRO A 97 -15.47 2.49 6.42
C PRO A 97 -16.91 2.02 6.68
N TYR A 98 -17.80 2.04 5.67
CA TYR A 98 -19.16 1.57 5.81
C TYR A 98 -19.25 0.06 5.93
N SER A 99 -18.61 -0.65 5.03
CA SER A 99 -18.64 -2.13 5.00
C SER A 99 -17.79 -2.74 6.11
N SER A 100 -16.82 -1.99 6.64
CA SER A 100 -15.88 -2.49 7.64
C SER A 100 -16.41 -2.45 9.09
N LEU A 101 -17.42 -1.64 9.37
CA LEU A 101 -18.00 -1.47 10.70
C LEU A 101 -19.34 -2.21 10.79
N ASN A 102 -19.54 -3.02 11.85
CA ASN A 102 -20.83 -3.69 12.06
C ASN A 102 -21.93 -2.65 12.44
N PRO A 103 -22.94 -2.42 11.58
CA PRO A 103 -23.95 -1.37 11.81
C PRO A 103 -24.87 -1.64 13.02
N ARG A 104 -24.82 -2.85 13.59
CA ARG A 104 -25.63 -3.26 14.74
C ARG A 104 -24.91 -3.06 16.08
N MET A 105 -23.66 -2.64 16.06
CA MET A 105 -22.86 -2.39 17.25
C MET A 105 -22.63 -0.90 17.44
N THR A 106 -22.50 -0.44 18.68
CA THR A 106 -22.06 0.93 18.97
C THR A 106 -20.60 1.11 18.56
N CYS A 107 -20.17 2.34 18.32
CA CYS A 107 -18.78 2.63 17.96
C CYS A 107 -17.80 2.20 19.07
N GLY A 108 -18.19 2.35 20.33
CA GLY A 108 -17.41 1.87 21.47
C GLY A 108 -17.28 0.34 21.50
N ASP A 109 -18.36 -0.38 21.17
CA ASP A 109 -18.32 -1.83 21.08
C ASP A 109 -17.43 -2.32 19.93
N ILE A 110 -17.49 -1.65 18.78
CA ILE A 110 -16.66 -1.95 17.61
C ILE A 110 -15.17 -1.79 17.95
N VAL A 111 -14.82 -0.67 18.58
CA VAL A 111 -13.42 -0.38 18.96
C VAL A 111 -12.93 -1.30 20.08
N GLY A 112 -13.79 -1.63 21.05
CA GLY A 112 -13.48 -2.51 22.18
C GLY A 112 -13.51 -4.02 21.83
N GLU A 113 -14.08 -4.40 20.68
CA GLU A 113 -14.17 -5.81 20.27
C GLU A 113 -12.81 -6.54 20.24
N PRO A 114 -11.74 -5.97 19.65
CA PRO A 114 -10.42 -6.62 19.65
C PRO A 114 -9.90 -6.92 21.06
N LEU A 115 -10.10 -6.03 22.03
CA LEU A 115 -9.69 -6.28 23.42
C LEU A 115 -10.38 -7.50 24.02
N ARG A 116 -11.68 -7.64 23.76
CA ARG A 116 -12.49 -8.77 24.24
C ARG A 116 -12.10 -10.08 23.54
N LEU A 117 -11.92 -10.05 22.21
CA LEU A 117 -11.56 -11.23 21.41
C LEU A 117 -10.17 -11.80 21.78
N HIS A 118 -9.23 -10.92 22.10
CA HIS A 118 -7.89 -11.31 22.52
C HIS A 118 -7.75 -11.51 24.03
N GLY A 119 -8.81 -11.28 24.80
CA GLY A 119 -8.81 -11.45 26.25
C GLY A 119 -7.91 -10.49 27.00
N ILE A 120 -7.68 -9.27 26.47
CA ILE A 120 -6.79 -8.25 27.02
C ILE A 120 -7.51 -7.45 28.10
N ALA A 121 -8.72 -6.97 27.81
CA ALA A 121 -9.51 -6.19 28.76
C ALA A 121 -11.01 -6.48 28.60
N ARG A 122 -11.78 -6.27 29.68
CA ARG A 122 -13.24 -6.39 29.72
C ARG A 122 -13.83 -5.37 30.68
N GLY A 123 -15.14 -5.08 30.54
CA GLY A 123 -15.87 -4.16 31.37
C GLY A 123 -15.21 -2.78 31.46
N ARG A 124 -15.17 -2.19 32.65
CA ARG A 124 -14.62 -0.83 32.87
C ARG A 124 -13.19 -0.61 32.36
N GLU A 125 -12.35 -1.67 32.32
CA GLU A 125 -11.00 -1.55 31.80
C GLU A 125 -11.00 -1.38 30.26
N ALA A 126 -11.81 -2.17 29.56
CA ALA A 126 -12.00 -2.00 28.13
C ALA A 126 -12.60 -0.63 27.80
N ASP A 127 -13.57 -0.17 28.58
CA ASP A 127 -14.22 1.14 28.38
C ASP A 127 -13.20 2.30 28.51
N ARG A 128 -12.28 2.23 29.48
CA ARG A 128 -11.20 3.23 29.65
C ARG A 128 -10.25 3.23 28.46
N GLN A 129 -9.85 2.05 27.97
CA GLN A 129 -8.96 1.96 26.80
C GLN A 129 -9.67 2.47 25.53
N VAL A 130 -10.95 2.17 25.35
CA VAL A 130 -11.77 2.71 24.24
C VAL A 130 -11.83 4.23 24.32
N GLU A 131 -12.09 4.81 25.50
CA GLU A 131 -12.11 6.24 25.71
C GLU A 131 -10.79 6.92 25.36
N GLY A 132 -9.68 6.35 25.83
CA GLY A 132 -8.34 6.86 25.52
C GLY A 132 -8.02 6.84 24.01
N VAL A 133 -8.41 5.78 23.28
CA VAL A 133 -8.16 5.73 21.84
C VAL A 133 -9.11 6.65 21.04
N PHE A 134 -10.34 6.91 21.54
CA PHE A 134 -11.22 7.91 20.95
C PHE A 134 -10.61 9.31 21.02
N ASP A 135 -10.01 9.67 22.15
CA ASP A 135 -9.30 10.94 22.31
C ASP A 135 -8.10 11.02 21.34
N GLN A 136 -7.30 9.94 21.23
CA GLN A 136 -6.16 9.88 20.32
C GLN A 136 -6.55 10.08 18.85
N VAL A 137 -7.70 9.53 18.39
CA VAL A 137 -8.19 9.74 17.02
C VAL A 137 -9.02 11.02 16.87
N GLY A 138 -9.09 11.87 17.90
CA GLY A 138 -9.81 13.14 17.90
C GLY A 138 -11.34 12.98 17.75
N LEU A 139 -11.90 11.94 18.36
CA LEU A 139 -13.34 11.73 18.49
C LEU A 139 -13.80 12.11 19.90
N ARG A 140 -14.92 12.83 20.01
CA ARG A 140 -15.55 13.08 21.31
C ARG A 140 -16.02 11.78 21.94
N SER A 141 -15.77 11.62 23.24
CA SER A 141 -16.06 10.39 23.98
C SER A 141 -17.54 9.95 23.91
N GLU A 142 -18.50 10.91 23.75
CA GLU A 142 -19.91 10.61 23.62
C GLU A 142 -20.23 9.81 22.35
N LEU A 143 -19.42 9.93 21.29
CA LEU A 143 -19.63 9.21 20.03
C LEU A 143 -19.46 7.70 20.18
N ARG A 144 -18.86 7.21 21.26
CA ARG A 144 -18.74 5.76 21.54
C ARG A 144 -20.10 5.08 21.72
N PHE A 145 -21.14 5.84 22.11
CA PHE A 145 -22.51 5.32 22.29
C PHE A 145 -23.35 5.38 21.01
N ARG A 146 -22.82 6.00 19.95
CA ARG A 146 -23.50 6.12 18.65
C ARG A 146 -23.24 4.89 17.79
N TYR A 147 -24.15 4.67 16.84
CA TYR A 147 -23.99 3.66 15.81
C TYR A 147 -23.26 4.25 14.59
N PRO A 148 -22.59 3.42 13.75
CA PRO A 148 -21.84 3.89 12.58
C PRO A 148 -22.68 4.75 11.61
N HIS A 149 -23.96 4.44 11.43
CA HIS A 149 -24.84 5.17 10.52
C HIS A 149 -25.19 6.60 11.01
N GLU A 150 -24.96 6.90 12.29
CA GLU A 150 -25.16 8.24 12.86
C GLU A 150 -23.92 9.15 12.69
N LEU A 151 -22.81 8.63 12.16
CA LEU A 151 -21.54 9.34 12.02
C LEU A 151 -21.29 9.82 10.59
N SER A 152 -20.52 10.91 10.44
CA SER A 152 -19.97 11.32 9.14
C SER A 152 -18.95 10.31 8.60
N GLY A 153 -18.61 10.36 7.29
CA GLY A 153 -17.60 9.51 6.68
C GLY A 153 -16.23 9.58 7.39
N GLY A 154 -15.76 10.80 7.67
CA GLY A 154 -14.50 11.00 8.39
C GLY A 154 -14.54 10.51 9.84
N GLN A 155 -15.68 10.64 10.54
CA GLN A 155 -15.83 10.07 11.89
C GLN A 155 -15.81 8.55 11.86
N ARG A 156 -16.47 7.91 10.90
CA ARG A 156 -16.40 6.44 10.70
C ARG A 156 -14.98 5.97 10.43
N GLN A 157 -14.24 6.70 9.58
CA GLN A 157 -12.84 6.36 9.31
C GLN A 157 -11.97 6.45 10.57
N ARG A 158 -12.20 7.46 11.42
CA ARG A 158 -11.54 7.58 12.73
C ARG A 158 -11.89 6.41 13.67
N VAL A 159 -13.14 5.94 13.67
CA VAL A 159 -13.55 4.73 14.41
C VAL A 159 -12.83 3.49 13.87
N GLY A 160 -12.68 3.36 12.54
CA GLY A 160 -11.90 2.29 11.92
C GLY A 160 -10.43 2.31 12.31
N LEU A 161 -9.81 3.51 12.35
CA LEU A 161 -8.45 3.70 12.86
C LEU A 161 -8.36 3.32 14.34
N ALA A 162 -9.25 3.82 15.18
CA ALA A 162 -9.30 3.49 16.61
C ALA A 162 -9.36 1.98 16.84
N ARG A 163 -10.25 1.27 16.13
CA ARG A 163 -10.36 -0.19 16.19
C ARG A 163 -9.07 -0.89 15.80
N SER A 164 -8.37 -0.38 14.80
CA SER A 164 -7.13 -0.99 14.31
C SER A 164 -5.94 -0.72 15.23
N LEU A 165 -5.98 0.37 16.01
CA LEU A 165 -4.87 0.80 16.88
C LEU A 165 -5.04 0.41 18.35
N ILE A 166 -6.24 0.02 18.81
CA ILE A 166 -6.55 -0.27 20.21
C ILE A 166 -5.65 -1.37 20.82
N LEU A 167 -5.10 -2.25 19.99
CA LEU A 167 -4.18 -3.32 20.42
C LEU A 167 -2.71 -2.93 20.31
N HIS A 168 -2.37 -1.68 19.95
CA HIS A 168 -1.01 -1.20 19.70
C HIS A 168 -0.24 -2.13 18.75
N PRO A 169 -0.70 -2.32 17.50
CA PRO A 169 -0.08 -3.23 16.56
C PRO A 169 1.33 -2.78 16.18
N SER A 170 2.19 -3.72 15.82
CA SER A 170 3.51 -3.40 15.27
C SER A 170 3.44 -3.03 13.79
N VAL A 171 2.46 -3.57 13.06
CA VAL A 171 2.24 -3.31 11.64
C VAL A 171 0.77 -2.98 11.38
N LEU A 172 0.55 -1.83 10.75
CA LEU A 172 -0.73 -1.42 10.21
C LEU A 172 -0.71 -1.53 8.69
N VAL A 173 -1.67 -2.24 8.10
CA VAL A 173 -1.91 -2.21 6.64
C VAL A 173 -3.07 -1.25 6.39
N ALA A 174 -2.83 -0.18 5.65
CA ALA A 174 -3.84 0.80 5.28
C ALA A 174 -4.14 0.68 3.77
N ASP A 175 -5.25 0.03 3.41
CA ASP A 175 -5.65 -0.18 2.01
C ASP A 175 -6.62 0.91 1.58
N GLU A 176 -6.13 1.86 0.81
CA GLU A 176 -6.85 3.05 0.32
C GLU A 176 -7.69 3.77 1.40
N PRO A 177 -7.13 4.10 2.57
CA PRO A 177 -7.90 4.49 3.75
C PRO A 177 -8.62 5.82 3.62
N VAL A 178 -8.41 6.58 2.55
CA VAL A 178 -9.00 7.91 2.33
C VAL A 178 -9.72 8.05 1.00
N SER A 179 -9.72 7.04 0.12
CA SER A 179 -10.22 7.14 -1.26
C SER A 179 -11.71 7.46 -1.37
N ALA A 180 -12.51 7.10 -0.36
CA ALA A 180 -13.96 7.33 -0.31
C ALA A 180 -14.36 8.64 0.42
N LEU A 181 -13.41 9.53 0.71
CA LEU A 181 -13.63 10.74 1.51
C LEU A 181 -13.40 12.01 0.68
N ASP A 182 -14.03 13.11 1.09
CA ASP A 182 -13.78 14.44 0.51
C ASP A 182 -12.34 14.91 0.78
N VAL A 183 -11.77 15.71 -0.11
CA VAL A 183 -10.36 16.16 -0.09
C VAL A 183 -9.95 16.77 1.26
N SER A 184 -10.80 17.62 1.85
CA SER A 184 -10.52 18.24 3.16
C SER A 184 -10.48 17.23 4.30
N VAL A 185 -11.35 16.22 4.24
CA VAL A 185 -11.41 15.13 5.22
C VAL A 185 -10.21 14.19 5.02
N GLN A 186 -9.83 13.90 3.77
CA GLN A 186 -8.63 13.13 3.44
C GLN A 186 -7.39 13.72 4.12
N ALA A 187 -7.13 15.03 3.92
CA ALA A 187 -5.99 15.71 4.53
C ALA A 187 -5.99 15.60 6.07
N SER A 188 -7.17 15.72 6.70
CA SER A 188 -7.33 15.56 8.15
C SER A 188 -6.99 14.15 8.63
N ILE A 189 -7.42 13.11 7.90
CA ILE A 189 -7.15 11.69 8.24
C ILE A 189 -5.67 11.35 8.02
N LEU A 190 -5.05 11.86 6.95
CA LEU A 190 -3.63 11.64 6.68
C LEU A 190 -2.73 12.29 7.73
N ASN A 191 -3.03 13.52 8.15
CA ASN A 191 -2.33 14.16 9.26
C ASN A 191 -2.49 13.35 10.55
N LEU A 192 -3.71 12.94 10.87
CA LEU A 192 -3.98 12.09 12.03
C LEU A 192 -3.18 10.78 11.99
N LEU A 193 -3.15 10.08 10.85
CA LEU A 193 -2.41 8.83 10.69
C LEU A 193 -0.90 9.05 10.93
N ARG A 194 -0.33 10.14 10.39
CA ARG A 194 1.07 10.51 10.59
C ARG A 194 1.39 10.82 12.05
N ASP A 195 0.51 11.56 12.73
CA ASP A 195 0.71 11.91 14.14
C ASP A 195 0.60 10.67 15.02
N LEU A 196 -0.40 9.81 14.80
CA LEU A 196 -0.56 8.53 15.50
C LEU A 196 0.63 7.58 15.25
N GLN A 197 1.14 7.54 14.01
CA GLN A 197 2.30 6.72 13.67
C GLN A 197 3.55 7.17 14.43
N ARG A 198 3.80 8.49 14.48
CA ARG A 198 4.91 9.06 15.25
C ARG A 198 4.79 8.80 16.74
N ASP A 199 3.59 8.96 17.31
CA ASP A 199 3.37 8.87 18.75
C ASP A 199 3.32 7.42 19.25
N MET A 200 2.81 6.48 18.44
CA MET A 200 2.67 5.05 18.76
C MET A 200 3.81 4.18 18.22
N GLY A 201 4.57 4.65 17.22
CA GLY A 201 5.74 3.96 16.66
C GLY A 201 5.43 2.71 15.82
N PHE A 202 4.20 2.52 15.35
CA PHE A 202 3.89 1.39 14.45
C PHE A 202 4.49 1.61 13.06
N SER A 203 4.73 0.51 12.33
CA SER A 203 5.10 0.54 10.92
C SER A 203 3.85 0.41 10.05
N CYS A 204 3.84 1.06 8.87
CA CYS A 204 2.65 1.09 8.03
C CYS A 204 2.96 0.66 6.59
N LEU A 205 2.22 -0.34 6.09
CA LEU A 205 2.12 -0.60 4.66
C LEU A 205 0.92 0.20 4.13
N PHE A 206 1.20 1.31 3.47
CA PHE A 206 0.20 2.25 2.99
C PHE A 206 -0.07 2.03 1.50
N ILE A 207 -1.27 1.59 1.15
CA ILE A 207 -1.68 1.26 -0.21
C ILE A 207 -2.56 2.37 -0.75
N THR A 208 -2.19 2.91 -1.91
CA THR A 208 -2.98 3.92 -2.61
C THR A 208 -2.65 3.97 -4.10
N HIS A 209 -3.51 4.59 -4.88
CA HIS A 209 -3.22 5.00 -6.25
C HIS A 209 -2.90 6.51 -6.36
N ASP A 210 -3.03 7.26 -5.26
CA ASP A 210 -2.76 8.71 -5.21
C ASP A 210 -1.33 9.00 -4.77
N LEU A 211 -0.52 9.48 -5.73
CA LEU A 211 0.89 9.81 -5.50
C LEU A 211 1.09 11.05 -4.63
N ALA A 212 0.14 12.01 -4.62
CA ALA A 212 0.24 13.18 -3.74
C ALA A 212 0.16 12.76 -2.25
N THR A 213 -0.72 11.81 -1.95
CA THR A 213 -0.80 11.21 -0.61
C THR A 213 0.49 10.49 -0.21
N VAL A 214 1.12 9.78 -1.15
CA VAL A 214 2.39 9.08 -0.92
C VAL A 214 3.53 10.07 -0.67
N GLU A 215 3.63 11.12 -1.46
CA GLU A 215 4.62 12.19 -1.29
C GLU A 215 4.52 12.85 0.09
N PHE A 216 3.30 12.97 0.61
CA PHE A 216 3.04 13.57 1.92
C PHE A 216 3.39 12.65 3.09
N LEU A 217 3.09 11.35 2.98
CA LEU A 217 3.04 10.45 4.15
C LEU A 217 4.19 9.44 4.21
N CYS A 218 4.64 8.90 3.06
CA CYS A 218 5.51 7.73 3.03
C CYS A 218 6.99 8.08 3.16
N ASP A 219 7.78 7.18 3.73
CA ASP A 219 9.25 7.28 3.80
C ASP A 219 9.90 6.66 2.57
N ARG A 220 9.39 5.50 2.16
CA ARG A 220 9.83 4.76 0.98
C ARG A 220 8.61 4.31 0.18
N VAL A 221 8.79 4.11 -1.12
CA VAL A 221 7.71 3.79 -2.06
C VAL A 221 8.10 2.59 -2.91
N ALA A 222 7.19 1.66 -3.07
CA ALA A 222 7.24 0.56 -4.02
C ALA A 222 6.14 0.76 -5.08
N VAL A 223 6.53 0.83 -6.34
CA VAL A 223 5.61 1.00 -7.48
C VAL A 223 5.29 -0.36 -8.06
N MET A 224 4.02 -0.68 -8.14
CA MET A 224 3.52 -1.98 -8.58
C MET A 224 2.77 -1.87 -9.90
N TYR A 225 3.13 -2.71 -10.87
CA TYR A 225 2.45 -2.83 -12.16
C TYR A 225 2.16 -4.30 -12.44
N LEU A 226 0.90 -4.62 -12.74
CA LEU A 226 0.41 -5.93 -13.17
C LEU A 226 1.01 -7.11 -12.38
N GLY A 227 0.97 -7.03 -11.04
CA GLY A 227 1.42 -8.08 -10.12
C GLY A 227 2.90 -8.06 -9.73
N GLU A 228 3.72 -7.13 -10.26
CA GLU A 228 5.15 -7.04 -9.99
C GLU A 228 5.54 -5.67 -9.45
N ILE A 229 6.59 -5.60 -8.61
CA ILE A 229 7.23 -4.33 -8.24
C ILE A 229 8.20 -3.94 -9.35
N VAL A 230 7.99 -2.77 -9.94
CA VAL A 230 8.80 -2.25 -11.04
C VAL A 230 9.85 -1.24 -10.59
N GLU A 231 9.62 -0.56 -9.47
CA GLU A 231 10.57 0.40 -8.90
C GLU A 231 10.33 0.55 -7.39
N THR A 232 11.43 0.65 -6.62
CA THR A 232 11.38 0.96 -5.18
C THR A 232 12.49 1.92 -4.84
N ALA A 233 12.15 3.02 -4.15
CA ALA A 233 13.12 4.01 -3.71
C ALA A 233 12.62 4.75 -2.45
N SER A 234 13.50 5.54 -1.82
CA SER A 234 13.05 6.56 -0.88
C SER A 234 12.08 7.53 -1.58
N ARG A 235 11.13 8.07 -0.83
CA ARG A 235 10.20 9.08 -1.37
C ARG A 235 10.95 10.17 -2.15
N ALA A 236 11.99 10.75 -1.54
CA ALA A 236 12.73 11.85 -2.14
C ALA A 236 13.37 11.47 -3.49
N GLU A 237 13.95 10.27 -3.60
CA GLU A 237 14.56 9.82 -4.84
C GLU A 237 13.52 9.46 -5.90
N LEU A 238 12.44 8.78 -5.52
CA LEU A 238 11.38 8.41 -6.47
C LEU A 238 10.76 9.63 -7.14
N PHE A 239 10.43 10.67 -6.36
CA PHE A 239 9.80 11.89 -6.88
C PHE A 239 10.79 12.79 -7.64
N ARG A 240 12.08 12.77 -7.27
CA ARG A 240 13.11 13.56 -7.92
C ARG A 240 13.67 12.90 -9.19
N ARG A 241 13.85 11.58 -9.17
CA ARG A 241 14.58 10.83 -10.20
C ARG A 241 13.92 9.46 -10.48
N PRO A 242 12.64 9.42 -10.90
CA PRO A 242 12.00 8.15 -11.27
C PRO A 242 12.77 7.51 -12.43
N GLN A 243 13.05 6.23 -12.33
CA GLN A 243 13.83 5.51 -13.34
C GLN A 243 12.94 4.68 -14.26
N HIS A 244 11.94 3.99 -13.74
CA HIS A 244 11.07 3.17 -14.57
C HIS A 244 10.11 4.04 -15.39
N PRO A 245 9.95 3.80 -16.72
CA PRO A 245 9.06 4.62 -17.56
C PRO A 245 7.61 4.68 -17.06
N TYR A 246 7.09 3.61 -16.48
CA TYR A 246 5.78 3.60 -15.82
C TYR A 246 5.71 4.57 -14.63
N THR A 247 6.73 4.58 -13.77
CA THR A 247 6.79 5.52 -12.63
C THR A 247 6.84 6.97 -13.11
N GLN A 248 7.62 7.23 -14.16
CA GLN A 248 7.70 8.57 -14.78
C GLN A 248 6.32 9.01 -15.31
N ALA A 249 5.61 8.11 -15.99
CA ALA A 249 4.26 8.40 -16.49
C ALA A 249 3.26 8.65 -15.35
N LEU A 250 3.25 7.81 -14.32
CA LEU A 250 2.40 8.00 -13.13
C LEU A 250 2.65 9.37 -12.46
N LEU A 251 3.93 9.72 -12.25
CA LEU A 251 4.29 10.99 -11.63
C LEU A 251 3.97 12.19 -12.52
N SER A 252 4.04 12.04 -13.86
CA SER A 252 3.65 13.10 -14.79
C SER A 252 2.14 13.39 -14.78
N ALA A 253 1.32 12.36 -14.45
CA ALA A 253 -0.12 12.47 -14.37
C ALA A 253 -0.61 13.02 -13.01
N ALA A 254 0.26 13.02 -11.98
CA ALA A 254 -0.08 13.53 -10.67
C ALA A 254 -0.35 15.05 -10.71
N VAL A 255 -1.48 15.45 -10.15
CA VAL A 255 -1.86 16.88 -10.08
C VAL A 255 -0.99 17.58 -9.03
N VAL A 256 -0.28 18.61 -9.44
CA VAL A 256 0.44 19.51 -8.53
C VAL A 256 -0.48 20.66 -8.16
N PRO A 257 -0.66 20.97 -6.86
CA PRO A 257 -1.54 22.06 -6.44
C PRO A 257 -1.12 23.46 -6.93
N ASP A 258 0.15 23.62 -7.37
CA ASP A 258 0.64 24.89 -7.94
C ASP A 258 0.35 24.97 -9.45
N PRO A 259 -0.54 25.89 -9.90
CA PRO A 259 -0.86 26.05 -11.32
C PRO A 259 0.34 26.49 -12.19
N ARG A 260 1.37 27.11 -11.59
CA ARG A 260 2.57 27.55 -12.32
C ARG A 260 3.46 26.37 -12.66
N LEU A 261 3.63 25.45 -11.70
CA LEU A 261 4.37 24.22 -11.88
C LEU A 261 3.61 23.24 -12.78
N GLN A 262 2.28 23.22 -12.70
CA GLN A 262 1.42 22.37 -13.52
C GLN A 262 1.53 22.73 -15.02
N ARG A 263 1.60 24.04 -15.39
CA ARG A 263 1.69 24.49 -16.79
C ARG A 263 2.99 24.12 -17.49
N GLY A 264 4.07 23.89 -16.74
CA GLY A 264 5.38 23.49 -17.27
C GLY A 264 5.61 21.98 -17.35
N ARG A 265 4.67 21.15 -16.88
CA ARG A 265 4.81 19.68 -16.89
C ARG A 265 4.23 19.09 -18.17
N HIS A 266 5.06 18.40 -18.93
CA HIS A 266 4.59 17.56 -20.03
C HIS A 266 3.96 16.29 -19.45
N ARG A 267 2.64 16.15 -19.59
CA ARG A 267 1.93 14.93 -19.21
C ARG A 267 2.29 13.83 -20.19
N VAL A 268 2.88 12.75 -19.70
CA VAL A 268 3.08 11.54 -20.49
C VAL A 268 1.79 10.73 -20.47
N VAL A 269 1.16 10.62 -21.63
CA VAL A 269 -0.02 9.78 -21.80
C VAL A 269 0.46 8.40 -22.22
N LEU A 270 0.14 7.39 -21.40
CA LEU A 270 0.40 6.00 -21.77
C LEU A 270 -0.65 5.54 -22.78
N GLU A 271 -0.20 5.04 -23.90
CA GLU A 271 -1.05 4.46 -24.94
C GLU A 271 -1.41 3.01 -24.60
N GLY A 272 -2.57 2.55 -25.10
CA GLY A 272 -3.05 1.20 -24.92
C GLY A 272 -3.75 0.92 -23.58
N ASP A 273 -4.50 -0.17 -23.55
CA ASP A 273 -5.21 -0.63 -22.38
C ASP A 273 -4.28 -1.38 -21.39
N ILE A 274 -4.68 -1.43 -20.13
CA ILE A 274 -3.98 -2.25 -19.13
C ILE A 274 -4.16 -3.73 -19.51
N PRO A 275 -3.06 -4.50 -19.72
CA PRO A 275 -3.17 -5.90 -20.05
C PRO A 275 -3.91 -6.70 -18.97
N SER A 276 -4.55 -7.78 -19.40
CA SER A 276 -5.31 -8.64 -18.48
C SER A 276 -4.37 -9.45 -17.57
N PRO A 277 -4.63 -9.52 -16.25
CA PRO A 277 -3.92 -10.43 -15.36
C PRO A 277 -4.22 -11.92 -15.63
N LEU A 278 -5.16 -12.23 -16.53
CA LEU A 278 -5.44 -13.59 -17.01
C LEU A 278 -4.43 -14.05 -18.06
N ASP A 279 -3.85 -13.11 -18.80
CA ASP A 279 -2.89 -13.35 -19.88
C ASP A 279 -1.87 -12.19 -19.85
N PRO A 280 -0.97 -12.18 -18.84
CA PRO A 280 0.02 -11.12 -18.73
C PRO A 280 1.01 -11.19 -19.89
N PRO A 281 1.50 -10.04 -20.41
CA PRO A 281 2.51 -10.00 -21.45
C PRO A 281 3.75 -10.80 -21.07
N SER A 282 4.38 -11.44 -22.07
CA SER A 282 5.70 -12.07 -21.93
C SER A 282 6.77 -11.00 -21.63
N GLY A 283 7.91 -11.40 -21.11
CA GLY A 283 9.00 -10.48 -20.83
C GLY A 283 8.63 -9.38 -19.83
N CYS A 284 8.95 -8.14 -20.14
CA CYS A 284 8.59 -6.98 -19.33
C CYS A 284 7.07 -6.73 -19.42
N ARG A 285 6.34 -6.85 -18.33
CA ARG A 285 4.87 -6.69 -18.31
C ARG A 285 4.40 -5.32 -18.79
N PHE A 286 5.28 -4.32 -18.75
CA PHE A 286 4.97 -2.96 -19.20
C PHE A 286 5.30 -2.72 -20.69
N HIS A 287 5.95 -3.66 -21.41
CA HIS A 287 6.45 -3.42 -22.77
C HIS A 287 5.35 -2.94 -23.74
N THR A 288 4.14 -3.48 -23.64
CA THR A 288 2.98 -3.13 -24.51
C THR A 288 2.49 -1.68 -24.37
N ARG A 289 2.86 -1.01 -23.28
CA ARG A 289 2.51 0.39 -22.97
C ARG A 289 3.75 1.27 -22.78
N CYS A 290 4.94 0.70 -22.99
CA CYS A 290 6.19 1.41 -22.75
C CYS A 290 6.50 2.37 -23.91
N PRO A 291 6.57 3.68 -23.69
CA PRO A 291 6.93 4.65 -24.73
C PRO A 291 8.40 4.49 -25.21
N LEU A 292 9.20 3.67 -24.52
CA LEU A 292 10.58 3.35 -24.87
C LEU A 292 10.75 1.92 -25.42
N HIS A 293 9.64 1.27 -25.80
CA HIS A 293 9.66 -0.14 -26.25
C HIS A 293 10.68 -0.39 -27.36
N ASP A 294 10.69 0.43 -28.42
CA ASP A 294 11.61 0.30 -29.56
C ASP A 294 13.10 0.30 -29.16
N ARG A 295 13.44 0.89 -28.00
CA ARG A 295 14.81 0.91 -27.49
C ARG A 295 15.19 -0.34 -26.70
N SER A 296 14.20 -1.10 -26.24
CA SER A 296 14.39 -2.30 -25.41
C SER A 296 14.05 -3.60 -26.10
N ALA A 297 13.32 -3.53 -27.24
CA ALA A 297 12.99 -4.68 -28.05
C ALA A 297 14.25 -5.27 -28.76
N PRO A 298 14.31 -6.59 -29.00
CA PRO A 298 13.29 -7.59 -28.63
C PRO A 298 13.42 -8.05 -27.15
N ARG A 299 14.42 -7.60 -26.43
CA ARG A 299 14.71 -8.09 -25.08
C ARG A 299 13.53 -7.90 -24.12
N SER A 300 12.86 -6.76 -24.20
CA SER A 300 11.67 -6.49 -23.35
C SER A 300 10.48 -7.39 -23.64
N ASP A 301 10.41 -8.01 -24.82
CA ASP A 301 9.34 -8.91 -25.21
C ASP A 301 9.57 -10.35 -24.75
N GLU A 302 10.84 -10.71 -24.54
CA GLU A 302 11.27 -12.09 -24.29
C GLU A 302 11.71 -12.30 -22.83
N GLU A 303 12.32 -11.29 -22.18
CA GLU A 303 12.93 -11.40 -20.86
C GLU A 303 12.21 -10.49 -19.84
N SER A 304 11.82 -11.04 -18.69
CA SER A 304 11.36 -10.25 -17.55
C SER A 304 12.53 -9.54 -16.86
N PRO A 305 12.50 -8.20 -16.74
CA PRO A 305 13.57 -7.48 -16.07
C PRO A 305 13.54 -7.78 -14.57
N GLN A 306 14.71 -8.10 -14.00
CA GLN A 306 14.85 -8.32 -12.58
C GLN A 306 14.89 -6.98 -11.82
N LEU A 307 14.29 -6.92 -10.64
CA LEU A 307 14.41 -5.77 -9.74
C LEU A 307 15.85 -5.72 -9.20
N ARG A 308 16.65 -4.77 -9.65
CA ARG A 308 18.07 -4.63 -9.30
C ARG A 308 18.41 -3.23 -8.83
N GLU A 309 19.44 -3.11 -8.02
CA GLU A 309 19.85 -1.84 -7.43
C GLU A 309 20.47 -0.94 -8.51
N PHE A 310 19.86 0.24 -8.70
CA PHE A 310 20.35 1.31 -9.58
C PHE A 310 21.27 2.25 -8.79
N ALA A 311 20.88 2.59 -7.58
CA ALA A 311 21.63 3.38 -6.63
C ALA A 311 21.31 2.88 -5.21
N PRO A 312 22.08 3.22 -4.17
CA PRO A 312 21.84 2.74 -2.81
C PRO A 312 20.37 2.93 -2.36
N GLY A 313 19.68 1.81 -2.15
CA GLY A 313 18.26 1.79 -1.77
C GLY A 313 17.26 2.16 -2.88
N HIS A 314 17.72 2.30 -4.13
CA HIS A 314 16.88 2.55 -5.31
C HIS A 314 16.94 1.35 -6.25
N LEU A 315 15.88 0.54 -6.30
CA LEU A 315 15.79 -0.67 -7.11
C LEU A 315 14.84 -0.45 -8.29
N VAL A 316 15.20 -0.97 -9.46
CA VAL A 316 14.43 -0.79 -10.70
C VAL A 316 14.42 -2.08 -11.52
N ALA A 317 13.25 -2.44 -12.06
CA ALA A 317 13.05 -3.57 -12.97
C ALA A 317 12.83 -3.04 -14.40
N CYS A 318 13.91 -2.59 -15.06
CA CYS A 318 13.87 -2.08 -16.42
C CYS A 318 15.14 -2.45 -17.18
N HIS A 319 15.01 -2.88 -18.45
CA HIS A 319 16.15 -3.24 -19.30
C HIS A 319 17.01 -2.03 -19.70
N LEU A 320 16.42 -0.83 -19.73
CA LEU A 320 17.08 0.40 -20.14
C LEU A 320 17.79 1.13 -18.98
N VAL A 321 17.68 0.62 -17.76
CA VAL A 321 18.27 1.24 -16.56
C VAL A 321 19.49 0.46 -16.14
N GLU A 322 20.65 1.14 -16.13
CA GLU A 322 21.91 0.63 -15.62
C GLU A 322 22.47 1.57 -14.56
N PRO A 323 23.30 1.09 -13.61
CA PRO A 323 23.85 1.92 -12.52
C PRO A 323 24.57 3.19 -13.00
N ALA A 324 25.22 3.12 -14.17
CA ALA A 324 25.94 4.25 -14.78
C ALA A 324 25.11 5.04 -15.81
N ALA A 325 23.96 4.53 -16.24
CA ALA A 325 23.15 5.10 -17.31
C ALA A 325 21.66 5.05 -16.92
N PRO A 326 21.12 6.12 -16.32
CA PRO A 326 19.70 6.19 -15.99
C PRO A 326 18.82 6.14 -17.24
N ALA A 327 17.58 5.68 -17.10
CA ALA A 327 16.61 5.69 -18.18
C ALA A 327 16.41 7.11 -18.72
N PRO A 328 16.16 7.26 -20.04
CA PRO A 328 15.80 8.54 -20.63
C PRO A 328 14.54 9.11 -19.93
N ARG A 329 14.54 10.42 -19.70
CA ARG A 329 13.35 11.08 -19.15
C ARG A 329 12.30 11.18 -20.24
N LEU A 330 11.11 10.69 -19.98
CA LEU A 330 10.00 10.77 -20.92
C LEU A 330 9.64 12.24 -21.23
N ALA A 331 9.81 13.15 -20.28
CA ALA A 331 9.58 14.56 -20.47
C ALA A 331 10.49 15.20 -21.55
N ASP A 332 11.71 14.66 -21.76
CA ASP A 332 12.67 15.16 -22.73
C ASP A 332 12.39 14.63 -24.16
N MET A 333 11.46 13.69 -24.28
CA MET A 333 11.12 13.03 -25.54
C MET A 333 9.84 13.57 -26.19
N VAL A 334 9.05 14.35 -25.43
CA VAL A 334 7.84 14.98 -25.97
C VAL A 334 8.29 16.25 -26.70
N THR A 335 8.38 16.16 -28.03
CA THR A 335 8.60 17.34 -28.87
C THR A 335 7.43 18.31 -28.66
N PRO A 336 7.66 19.60 -28.38
CA PRO A 336 6.57 20.57 -28.32
C PRO A 336 5.87 20.61 -29.69
N ALA A 337 4.56 20.40 -29.68
CA ALA A 337 3.71 20.55 -30.87
C ALA A 337 3.46 22.01 -31.19
#